data_7f62970709992c96e23468a73ae22b61
#
_entry.id   7f62970709992c96e23468a73ae22b61
#
_cell.length_a   1.000
_cell.length_b   1.000
_cell.length_c   1.000
_cell.angle_alpha   90.00
_cell.angle_beta   90.00
_cell.angle_gamma   90.00
#
_symmetry.space_group_name_H-M   'P 1'
#
loop_
_entity.id
_entity.type
_entity.pdbx_description
1 polymer ?
#
loop_
_entity_poly.entity_id
_entity_poly.type
_entity_poly.pdbx_seq_one_letter_code
_entity_poly.pdbx_strand_id
1 'polypeptide(L)'
;MEREVDSDERTEAARASSVGLVVGAIAAAAALEGCGGGGGSSTTPAATAPAPPPVVTPTWSPPADAPYARFLHQAQFDSSESDIAAVKSKGYSTWLDEQMALPSSQSGWDWLNSRGYGVIDIRNFAQSDFYLVDFMIWNQLIRSPDQVRRRVALALTEFFVVNVDNMTEPWFKSFHIAKYFEILCDNAFGNFRKLLEDVTLSVAMGSFLNTLRNEKEDPATGRQPDENYAREVMQLFTLGVSQLNIDGTPKLDSGGNPLDTYTQSDVTNLARVFTGYDTDQNAGFTKSPVPPFFFTIPNVGYTRNPMKFFSYRHSLLEKKFLGVTIPPNTDGPASMKIALDTLFNHPNVGPFFSRQMIQRLVTGNPSPSYVKRVATIFNDNGSGVRGDLKAVFKAILLDDDARSATSLASPTHGKLREPMVRFTQWARTFKLNSKRGTWKIKPPDYGATTLSQTPFRAPSVFNFFRPGYVPPNTQFANDKATAPEFQIVNESTVSQYINFMQSVLPNGLYVSAPDLIEQPMMSTSTDGFDIVPDYTAELALVTDPTALVLSLIHISEPTRRYAI
;
A
#
# COMPACT_ATOMS: atom_id res chain seq x y z
N MET A 1 -34.39 15.54 -33.56
CA MET A 1 -34.53 15.31 -32.12
C MET A 1 -33.19 15.71 -31.50
N GLU A 2 -32.92 16.98 -31.54
CA GLU A 2 -31.81 17.65 -30.86
C GLU A 2 -32.37 18.30 -29.60
N ARG A 3 -31.64 18.14 -28.51
CA ARG A 3 -31.58 18.92 -27.25
C ARG A 3 -31.70 18.01 -26.05
N GLU A 4 -30.50 17.75 -25.48
CA GLU A 4 -30.29 17.65 -24.04
C GLU A 4 -28.84 17.17 -23.78
N VAL A 5 -27.87 18.04 -24.03
CA VAL A 5 -26.49 17.92 -23.54
C VAL A 5 -26.00 19.37 -23.37
N ASP A 6 -26.39 20.04 -22.32
CA ASP A 6 -25.73 21.29 -21.90
C ASP A 6 -26.15 21.77 -20.49
N SER A 7 -26.12 20.89 -19.49
CA SER A 7 -26.34 21.30 -18.09
C SER A 7 -25.29 20.83 -17.07
N ASP A 8 -24.43 19.89 -17.41
CA ASP A 8 -23.46 19.36 -16.44
C ASP A 8 -22.09 20.04 -16.43
N GLU A 9 -21.65 20.63 -17.52
CA GLU A 9 -20.34 21.34 -17.54
C GLU A 9 -20.33 22.67 -16.78
N ARG A 10 -21.48 23.30 -16.55
CA ARG A 10 -21.56 24.57 -15.80
C ARG A 10 -21.57 24.37 -14.27
N THR A 11 -21.82 23.17 -13.80
CA THR A 11 -21.87 22.86 -12.36
C THR A 11 -20.49 22.51 -11.80
N GLU A 12 -19.58 21.99 -12.62
CA GLU A 12 -18.20 21.72 -12.21
C GLU A 12 -17.31 22.96 -12.15
N ALA A 13 -17.49 23.90 -13.08
CA ALA A 13 -16.75 25.17 -13.06
C ALA A 13 -17.12 26.09 -11.88
N ALA A 14 -18.35 25.97 -11.35
CA ALA A 14 -18.79 26.74 -10.18
C ALA A 14 -18.31 26.15 -8.85
N ARG A 15 -17.95 24.86 -8.83
CA ARG A 15 -17.39 24.22 -7.63
C ARG A 15 -15.87 24.42 -7.48
N ALA A 16 -15.16 24.65 -8.56
CA ALA A 16 -13.72 24.90 -8.54
C ALA A 16 -13.34 26.32 -8.06
N SER A 17 -14.24 27.29 -8.14
CA SER A 17 -13.97 28.67 -7.74
C SER A 17 -14.28 29.00 -6.26
N SER A 18 -14.97 28.10 -5.54
CA SER A 18 -15.29 28.32 -4.11
C SER A 18 -14.27 27.71 -3.14
N VAL A 19 -13.36 26.82 -3.61
CA VAL A 19 -12.33 26.18 -2.78
C VAL A 19 -11.08 27.07 -2.64
N GLY A 20 -10.87 28.03 -3.52
CA GLY A 20 -9.73 28.95 -3.49
C GLY A 20 -9.81 30.06 -2.43
N LEU A 21 -10.96 30.28 -1.79
CA LEU A 21 -11.18 31.42 -0.89
C LEU A 21 -11.08 31.08 0.61
N VAL A 22 -11.05 29.81 0.99
CA VAL A 22 -11.08 29.39 2.41
C VAL A 22 -9.66 29.16 2.97
N VAL A 23 -8.67 28.85 2.14
CA VAL A 23 -7.28 28.63 2.60
C VAL A 23 -6.58 29.96 2.96
N GLY A 24 -7.07 31.10 2.46
CA GLY A 24 -6.56 32.42 2.81
C GLY A 24 -7.03 32.97 4.18
N ALA A 25 -8.06 32.37 4.77
CA ALA A 25 -8.70 32.94 5.97
C ALA A 25 -8.08 32.45 7.30
N ILE A 26 -7.36 31.35 7.33
CA ILE A 26 -6.79 30.79 8.57
C ILE A 26 -5.42 31.42 8.91
N ALA A 27 -4.69 31.91 7.90
CA ALA A 27 -3.44 32.66 8.14
C ALA A 27 -3.68 34.13 8.54
N ALA A 28 -4.90 34.69 8.34
CA ALA A 28 -5.26 36.07 8.66
C ALA A 28 -5.88 36.23 10.05
N ALA A 29 -6.31 35.20 10.72
CA ALA A 29 -6.96 35.24 12.03
C ALA A 29 -5.99 35.47 13.21
N ALA A 30 -4.68 35.35 12.99
CA ALA A 30 -3.66 35.63 14.00
C ALA A 30 -3.15 37.08 13.99
N ALA A 31 -3.65 37.94 13.10
CA ALA A 31 -3.17 39.32 12.93
C ALA A 31 -4.25 40.41 13.11
N LEU A 32 -5.44 40.06 13.59
CA LEU A 32 -6.58 41.02 13.76
C LEU A 32 -7.09 41.08 15.20
N GLU A 33 -6.17 41.38 16.14
CA GLU A 33 -6.57 42.09 17.37
C GLU A 33 -5.85 43.44 17.38
N GLY A 34 -6.59 44.47 17.00
CA GLY A 34 -6.14 45.83 17.18
C GLY A 34 -6.47 46.79 16.03
N CYS A 35 -7.73 47.15 15.84
CA CYS A 35 -8.10 48.48 15.33
C CYS A 35 -9.58 48.74 15.60
N GLY A 36 -9.86 49.37 16.74
CA GLY A 36 -11.10 50.08 17.04
C GLY A 36 -10.76 51.57 17.10
N GLY A 37 -11.48 52.39 16.29
CA GLY A 37 -11.13 53.75 16.01
C GLY A 37 -11.43 54.77 17.10
N GLY A 38 -10.85 55.95 16.94
CA GLY A 38 -11.16 57.18 17.69
C GLY A 38 -10.02 58.18 17.58
N GLY A 39 -10.25 59.28 16.86
CA GLY A 39 -9.23 60.31 16.62
C GLY A 39 -8.79 61.07 17.85
N GLY A 40 -7.55 61.54 17.81
CA GLY A 40 -6.97 62.46 18.80
C GLY A 40 -5.48 62.56 18.61
N SER A 41 -5.03 63.67 18.03
CA SER A 41 -3.61 64.02 17.93
C SER A 41 -2.97 64.20 19.28
N SER A 42 -1.93 63.44 19.62
CA SER A 42 -0.86 63.85 20.52
C SER A 42 0.38 62.97 20.27
N THR A 43 1.42 63.64 19.85
CA THR A 43 2.75 63.08 19.65
C THR A 43 3.39 62.73 21.00
N THR A 44 3.47 61.44 21.30
CA THR A 44 4.38 60.92 22.35
C THR A 44 5.29 59.87 21.71
N PRO A 45 6.61 59.82 21.99
CA PRO A 45 7.51 58.88 21.39
C PRO A 45 7.12 57.43 21.78
N ALA A 46 6.98 56.55 20.78
CA ALA A 46 6.70 55.15 21.01
C ALA A 46 7.83 54.51 21.85
N ALA A 47 7.49 54.01 23.02
CA ALA A 47 8.34 53.11 23.77
C ALA A 47 8.55 51.84 22.95
N THR A 48 9.81 51.53 22.67
CA THR A 48 10.22 50.26 22.02
C THR A 48 9.75 49.09 22.89
N ALA A 49 8.87 48.25 22.33
CA ALA A 49 8.48 47.03 23.00
C ALA A 49 9.73 46.18 23.33
N PRO A 50 9.81 45.56 24.52
CA PRO A 50 10.94 44.70 24.86
C PRO A 50 11.00 43.57 23.87
N ALA A 51 12.24 43.28 23.40
CA ALA A 51 12.48 42.13 22.53
C ALA A 51 11.95 40.85 23.20
N PRO A 52 11.28 39.97 22.45
CA PRO A 52 10.83 38.70 23.00
C PRO A 52 12.02 37.93 23.59
N PRO A 53 11.85 37.27 24.74
CA PRO A 53 12.93 36.49 25.34
C PRO A 53 13.48 35.48 24.34
N PRO A 54 14.78 35.19 24.35
CA PRO A 54 15.38 34.22 23.44
C PRO A 54 14.65 32.88 23.59
N VAL A 55 14.14 32.33 22.48
CA VAL A 55 13.60 31.00 22.44
C VAL A 55 14.71 30.04 22.77
N VAL A 56 14.78 29.59 24.01
CA VAL A 56 15.63 28.49 24.42
C VAL A 56 15.04 27.24 23.77
N THR A 57 15.58 26.89 22.61
CA THR A 57 15.31 25.58 22.02
C THR A 57 15.90 24.54 22.97
N PRO A 58 15.08 23.70 23.63
CA PRO A 58 15.62 22.63 24.45
C PRO A 58 16.52 21.76 23.55
N THR A 59 17.76 21.58 23.94
CA THR A 59 18.68 20.60 23.33
C THR A 59 18.17 19.21 23.72
N TRP A 60 17.17 18.73 22.99
CA TRP A 60 16.64 17.40 23.21
C TRP A 60 17.57 16.39 22.55
N SER A 61 18.07 15.42 23.34
CA SER A 61 18.79 14.25 22.82
C SER A 61 17.82 13.09 22.70
N PRO A 62 17.76 12.40 21.54
CA PRO A 62 16.94 11.21 21.40
C PRO A 62 17.28 10.17 22.47
N PRO A 63 16.31 9.43 23.00
CA PRO A 63 16.58 8.29 23.87
C PRO A 63 17.55 7.31 23.20
N ALA A 64 18.38 6.64 24.00
CA ALA A 64 19.39 5.69 23.51
C ALA A 64 18.79 4.59 22.61
N ASP A 65 17.50 4.30 22.74
CA ASP A 65 16.78 3.26 22.00
C ASP A 65 16.11 3.75 20.72
N ALA A 66 16.05 5.07 20.48
CA ALA A 66 15.41 5.64 19.29
C ALA A 66 15.94 5.09 17.94
N PRO A 67 17.25 4.83 17.74
CA PRO A 67 17.73 4.22 16.50
C PRO A 67 17.17 2.81 16.25
N TYR A 68 17.00 2.01 17.30
CA TYR A 68 16.46 0.64 17.22
C TYR A 68 14.94 0.66 16.98
N ALA A 69 14.21 1.50 17.70
CA ALA A 69 12.78 1.70 17.47
C ALA A 69 12.50 2.17 16.03
N ARG A 70 13.30 3.13 15.51
CA ARG A 70 13.20 3.60 14.13
C ARG A 70 13.43 2.47 13.12
N PHE A 71 14.46 1.64 13.33
CA PHE A 71 14.70 0.47 12.48
C PHE A 71 13.49 -0.49 12.48
N LEU A 72 12.98 -0.81 13.65
CA LEU A 72 11.83 -1.69 13.80
C LEU A 72 10.59 -1.12 13.09
N HIS A 73 10.32 0.18 13.23
CA HIS A 73 9.20 0.82 12.54
C HIS A 73 9.34 0.86 11.01
N GLN A 74 10.55 0.74 10.47
CA GLN A 74 10.77 0.60 9.03
C GLN A 74 10.64 -0.86 8.59
N ALA A 75 11.18 -1.79 9.39
CA ALA A 75 11.24 -3.22 9.07
C ALA A 75 9.92 -3.96 9.36
N GLN A 76 9.18 -3.54 10.40
CA GLN A 76 7.94 -4.15 10.86
C GLN A 76 6.89 -3.07 11.23
N PHE A 77 5.84 -3.42 11.98
CA PHE A 77 4.76 -2.49 12.31
C PHE A 77 4.97 -1.75 13.63
N ASP A 78 5.43 -2.43 14.66
CA ASP A 78 5.63 -1.89 16.00
C ASP A 78 7.06 -2.09 16.50
N SER A 79 7.35 -1.59 17.70
CA SER A 79 8.65 -1.75 18.36
C SER A 79 8.43 -2.02 19.85
N SER A 80 8.36 -3.29 20.24
CA SER A 80 8.28 -3.66 21.64
C SER A 80 9.65 -3.52 22.31
N GLU A 81 9.67 -3.41 23.64
CA GLU A 81 10.92 -3.40 24.42
C GLU A 81 11.76 -4.67 24.18
N SER A 82 11.08 -5.82 24.03
CA SER A 82 11.74 -7.10 23.72
C SER A 82 12.38 -7.09 22.33
N ASP A 83 11.72 -6.48 21.32
CA ASP A 83 12.28 -6.35 19.98
C ASP A 83 13.49 -5.41 19.98
N ILE A 84 13.40 -4.28 20.67
CA ILE A 84 14.51 -3.34 20.83
C ILE A 84 15.70 -4.04 21.50
N ALA A 85 15.48 -4.76 22.59
CA ALA A 85 16.53 -5.52 23.27
C ALA A 85 17.14 -6.61 22.36
N ALA A 86 16.32 -7.29 21.58
CA ALA A 86 16.79 -8.28 20.61
C ALA A 86 17.67 -7.67 19.51
N VAL A 87 17.28 -6.52 18.95
CA VAL A 87 18.10 -5.83 17.94
C VAL A 87 19.40 -5.30 18.55
N LYS A 88 19.36 -4.77 19.78
CA LYS A 88 20.57 -4.30 20.50
C LYS A 88 21.57 -5.43 20.73
N SER A 89 21.09 -6.61 21.13
CA SER A 89 21.95 -7.76 21.45
C SER A 89 22.52 -8.45 20.22
N LYS A 90 21.75 -8.56 19.13
CA LYS A 90 22.11 -9.32 17.92
C LYS A 90 22.68 -8.45 16.80
N GLY A 91 22.44 -7.14 16.84
CA GLY A 91 22.68 -6.22 15.74
C GLY A 91 21.60 -6.30 14.65
N TYR A 92 21.46 -5.23 13.87
CA TYR A 92 20.40 -5.09 12.86
C TYR A 92 20.38 -6.22 11.84
N SER A 93 21.53 -6.61 11.29
CA SER A 93 21.62 -7.60 10.19
C SER A 93 21.22 -8.99 10.66
N THR A 94 21.75 -9.45 11.80
CA THR A 94 21.44 -10.80 12.33
C THR A 94 19.97 -10.91 12.70
N TRP A 95 19.44 -9.90 13.40
CA TRP A 95 18.02 -9.88 13.75
C TRP A 95 17.13 -9.92 12.49
N LEU A 96 17.46 -9.13 11.47
CA LEU A 96 16.71 -9.10 10.23
C LEU A 96 16.75 -10.43 9.49
N ASP A 97 17.91 -11.10 9.44
CA ASP A 97 18.03 -12.43 8.85
C ASP A 97 17.16 -13.48 9.55
N GLU A 98 17.11 -13.43 10.87
CA GLU A 98 16.23 -14.31 11.66
C GLU A 98 14.75 -14.04 11.36
N GLN A 99 14.35 -12.76 11.30
CA GLN A 99 12.96 -12.41 10.98
C GLN A 99 12.55 -12.81 9.55
N MET A 100 13.44 -12.64 8.59
CA MET A 100 13.20 -13.06 7.21
C MET A 100 13.18 -14.60 7.05
N ALA A 101 13.81 -15.33 7.96
CA ALA A 101 13.82 -16.80 7.99
C ALA A 101 12.58 -17.40 8.66
N LEU A 102 11.78 -16.61 9.37
CA LEU A 102 10.54 -17.10 9.96
C LEU A 102 9.63 -17.71 8.87
N PRO A 103 8.98 -18.86 9.15
CA PRO A 103 8.00 -19.41 8.22
C PRO A 103 6.83 -18.44 8.08
N SER A 104 6.16 -18.49 6.92
CA SER A 104 4.91 -17.78 6.73
C SER A 104 3.87 -18.31 7.74
N SER A 105 3.24 -17.41 8.47
CA SER A 105 2.16 -17.77 9.40
C SER A 105 0.89 -18.14 8.62
N GLN A 106 -0.18 -18.54 9.34
CA GLN A 106 -1.47 -18.88 8.71
C GLN A 106 -1.86 -17.87 7.65
N SER A 107 -2.16 -18.34 6.44
CA SER A 107 -2.57 -17.48 5.33
C SER A 107 -3.95 -16.87 5.58
N GLY A 108 -4.21 -15.74 4.94
CA GLY A 108 -5.53 -15.13 4.94
C GLY A 108 -6.60 -16.04 4.36
N TRP A 109 -6.24 -16.83 3.33
CA TRP A 109 -7.12 -17.81 2.72
C TRP A 109 -7.53 -18.91 3.72
N ASP A 110 -6.55 -19.49 4.43
CA ASP A 110 -6.81 -20.54 5.43
C ASP A 110 -7.60 -19.98 6.61
N TRP A 111 -7.33 -18.73 7.01
CA TRP A 111 -8.11 -18.07 8.05
C TRP A 111 -9.59 -17.89 7.62
N LEU A 112 -9.87 -17.36 6.43
CA LEU A 112 -11.24 -17.24 5.92
C LEU A 112 -11.94 -18.59 5.86
N ASN A 113 -11.26 -19.61 5.36
CA ASN A 113 -11.81 -20.95 5.26
C ASN A 113 -12.10 -21.57 6.64
N SER A 114 -11.20 -21.38 7.61
CA SER A 114 -11.39 -21.86 9.00
C SER A 114 -12.59 -21.19 9.68
N ARG A 115 -12.97 -19.98 9.24
CA ARG A 115 -14.16 -19.26 9.71
C ARG A 115 -15.45 -19.71 9.00
N GLY A 116 -15.38 -20.67 8.09
CA GLY A 116 -16.52 -21.17 7.34
C GLY A 116 -16.98 -20.28 6.17
N TYR A 117 -16.28 -19.17 5.88
CA TYR A 117 -16.67 -18.22 4.83
C TYR A 117 -16.59 -18.81 3.41
N GLY A 118 -15.90 -19.95 3.24
CA GLY A 118 -15.86 -20.69 1.97
C GLY A 118 -17.08 -21.58 1.71
N VAL A 119 -17.99 -21.73 2.69
CA VAL A 119 -19.19 -22.56 2.53
C VAL A 119 -20.25 -21.81 1.74
N ILE A 120 -20.76 -22.48 0.68
CA ILE A 120 -21.82 -21.93 -0.16
C ILE A 120 -23.16 -22.18 0.51
N ASP A 121 -23.76 -21.15 1.08
CA ASP A 121 -25.15 -21.15 1.50
C ASP A 121 -25.77 -19.78 1.23
N ILE A 122 -27.09 -19.68 1.35
CA ILE A 122 -27.82 -18.45 1.05
C ILE A 122 -27.38 -17.25 1.89
N ARG A 123 -26.83 -17.50 3.06
CA ARG A 123 -26.33 -16.44 3.98
C ARG A 123 -24.96 -15.92 3.57
N ASN A 124 -24.16 -16.76 2.93
CA ASN A 124 -22.82 -16.39 2.45
C ASN A 124 -22.81 -15.82 1.05
N PHE A 125 -23.75 -16.28 0.24
CA PHE A 125 -23.72 -16.00 -1.19
C PHE A 125 -23.97 -14.54 -1.54
N ALA A 126 -24.86 -13.88 -0.82
CA ALA A 126 -25.39 -12.59 -1.27
C ALA A 126 -24.69 -11.37 -0.65
N GLN A 127 -23.87 -11.52 0.38
CA GLN A 127 -23.68 -10.35 1.23
C GLN A 127 -22.26 -10.00 1.57
N SER A 128 -21.33 -10.91 1.37
CA SER A 128 -20.22 -10.75 2.31
C SER A 128 -18.89 -10.76 1.65
N ASP A 129 -18.84 -11.01 0.39
CA ASP A 129 -17.58 -11.39 -0.18
C ASP A 129 -16.55 -10.25 -0.14
N PHE A 130 -16.94 -9.05 -0.45
CA PHE A 130 -15.98 -7.96 -0.49
C PHE A 130 -15.64 -7.34 0.88
N TYR A 131 -16.44 -7.57 1.94
CA TYR A 131 -16.08 -7.14 3.30
C TYR A 131 -15.16 -8.13 4.03
N LEU A 132 -15.18 -9.40 3.63
CA LEU A 132 -14.32 -10.41 4.24
C LEU A 132 -12.84 -10.13 4.01
N VAL A 133 -12.49 -9.40 2.94
CA VAL A 133 -11.12 -8.96 2.69
C VAL A 133 -10.61 -8.06 3.82
N ASP A 134 -11.45 -7.17 4.34
CA ASP A 134 -11.06 -6.25 5.42
C ASP A 134 -10.85 -7.02 6.73
N PHE A 135 -11.73 -7.94 7.06
CA PHE A 135 -11.59 -8.80 8.24
C PHE A 135 -10.30 -9.62 8.17
N MET A 136 -10.06 -10.22 7.03
CA MET A 136 -8.87 -11.02 6.77
C MET A 136 -7.59 -10.18 6.87
N ILE A 137 -7.51 -9.07 6.14
CA ILE A 137 -6.25 -8.32 6.06
C ILE A 137 -5.87 -7.70 7.40
N TRP A 138 -6.82 -7.14 8.14
CA TRP A 138 -6.53 -6.61 9.46
C TRP A 138 -6.10 -7.70 10.44
N ASN A 139 -6.73 -8.88 10.40
CA ASN A 139 -6.27 -10.05 11.15
C ASN A 139 -4.82 -10.39 10.82
N GLN A 140 -4.46 -10.45 9.52
CA GLN A 140 -3.10 -10.76 9.07
C GLN A 140 -2.08 -9.71 9.54
N LEU A 141 -2.38 -8.42 9.41
CA LEU A 141 -1.45 -7.35 9.76
C LEU A 141 -1.27 -7.22 11.27
N ILE A 142 -2.33 -7.41 12.05
CA ILE A 142 -2.30 -7.19 13.51
C ILE A 142 -1.76 -8.41 14.26
N ARG A 143 -2.05 -9.63 13.82
CA ARG A 143 -1.75 -10.84 14.61
C ARG A 143 -0.55 -11.66 14.17
N SER A 144 -0.20 -11.59 12.89
CA SER A 144 0.86 -12.46 12.36
C SER A 144 2.20 -12.24 13.06
N PRO A 145 2.90 -13.28 13.50
CA PRO A 145 4.20 -13.16 14.16
C PRO A 145 5.34 -12.80 13.18
N ASP A 146 5.19 -13.12 11.89
CA ASP A 146 6.14 -12.85 10.82
C ASP A 146 6.01 -11.41 10.30
N GLN A 147 6.13 -10.41 11.22
CA GLN A 147 5.84 -9.00 10.96
C GLN A 147 6.64 -8.41 9.81
N VAL A 148 7.94 -8.71 9.70
CA VAL A 148 8.80 -8.21 8.62
C VAL A 148 8.26 -8.66 7.25
N ARG A 149 7.85 -9.92 7.14
CA ARG A 149 7.21 -10.47 5.94
C ARG A 149 5.92 -9.73 5.60
N ARG A 150 5.04 -9.52 6.59
CA ARG A 150 3.77 -8.82 6.40
C ARG A 150 3.96 -7.34 6.05
N ARG A 151 4.98 -6.69 6.63
CA ARG A 151 5.32 -5.29 6.31
C ARG A 151 5.81 -5.14 4.88
N VAL A 152 6.67 -6.06 4.42
CA VAL A 152 7.13 -6.11 3.02
C VAL A 152 5.95 -6.43 2.09
N ALA A 153 5.13 -7.44 2.42
CA ALA A 153 3.96 -7.79 1.62
C ALA A 153 2.97 -6.61 1.50
N LEU A 154 2.75 -5.84 2.58
CA LEU A 154 1.93 -4.62 2.52
C LEU A 154 2.54 -3.59 1.56
N ALA A 155 3.86 -3.35 1.60
CA ALA A 155 4.51 -2.46 0.64
C ALA A 155 4.38 -2.98 -0.81
N LEU A 156 4.39 -4.29 -1.01
CA LEU A 156 4.15 -4.90 -2.32
C LEU A 156 2.70 -4.78 -2.78
N THR A 157 1.68 -4.76 -1.88
CA THR A 157 0.29 -4.47 -2.28
C THR A 157 0.11 -3.07 -2.84
N GLU A 158 0.94 -2.14 -2.38
CA GLU A 158 0.92 -0.76 -2.87
C GLU A 158 1.68 -0.57 -4.18
N PHE A 159 2.52 -1.52 -4.53
CA PHE A 159 3.27 -1.54 -5.78
C PHE A 159 2.52 -2.34 -6.86
N PHE A 160 2.08 -3.55 -6.54
CA PHE A 160 1.25 -4.41 -7.37
C PHE A 160 -0.23 -4.24 -6.96
N VAL A 161 -0.80 -3.12 -7.31
CA VAL A 161 -2.12 -2.70 -6.85
C VAL A 161 -3.22 -3.62 -7.37
N VAL A 162 -4.09 -4.06 -6.48
CA VAL A 162 -5.38 -4.69 -6.79
C VAL A 162 -6.44 -4.07 -5.88
N ASN A 163 -7.60 -3.73 -6.44
CA ASN A 163 -8.75 -3.25 -5.67
C ASN A 163 -9.90 -4.26 -5.79
N VAL A 164 -10.38 -4.73 -4.64
CA VAL A 164 -11.45 -5.73 -4.55
C VAL A 164 -12.78 -5.25 -5.15
N ASP A 165 -13.09 -3.95 -5.03
CA ASP A 165 -14.34 -3.36 -5.51
C ASP A 165 -14.42 -3.38 -7.05
N ASN A 166 -13.27 -3.27 -7.72
CA ASN A 166 -13.17 -3.21 -9.18
C ASN A 166 -12.86 -4.58 -9.84
N MET A 167 -12.82 -5.66 -9.06
CA MET A 167 -12.64 -7.00 -9.63
C MET A 167 -13.88 -7.44 -10.42
N THR A 168 -13.66 -7.99 -11.62
CA THR A 168 -14.71 -8.49 -12.51
C THR A 168 -15.12 -9.93 -12.21
N GLU A 169 -14.29 -10.72 -11.48
CA GLU A 169 -14.66 -12.06 -11.04
C GLU A 169 -15.81 -11.97 -10.02
N PRO A 170 -16.97 -12.62 -10.28
CA PRO A 170 -18.15 -12.44 -9.43
C PRO A 170 -18.13 -13.25 -8.14
N TRP A 171 -17.30 -14.34 -8.07
CA TRP A 171 -17.35 -15.30 -6.98
C TRP A 171 -16.10 -15.27 -6.10
N PHE A 172 -16.30 -15.32 -4.78
CA PHE A 172 -15.22 -15.44 -3.79
C PHE A 172 -14.11 -14.39 -3.92
N LYS A 173 -14.46 -13.13 -4.22
CA LYS A 173 -13.48 -12.04 -4.36
C LYS A 173 -12.50 -11.96 -3.20
N SER A 174 -12.99 -12.08 -1.97
CA SER A 174 -12.15 -12.02 -0.77
C SER A 174 -11.15 -13.18 -0.68
N PHE A 175 -11.51 -14.35 -1.17
CA PHE A 175 -10.59 -15.49 -1.23
C PHE A 175 -9.53 -15.32 -2.33
N HIS A 176 -9.88 -14.74 -3.47
CA HIS A 176 -8.90 -14.38 -4.49
C HIS A 176 -7.92 -13.32 -3.99
N ILE A 177 -8.39 -12.31 -3.26
CA ILE A 177 -7.51 -11.31 -2.60
C ILE A 177 -6.66 -11.96 -1.50
N ALA A 178 -7.22 -12.86 -0.70
CA ALA A 178 -6.46 -13.58 0.31
C ALA A 178 -5.33 -14.43 -0.31
N LYS A 179 -5.61 -15.13 -1.42
CA LYS A 179 -4.58 -15.84 -2.20
C LYS A 179 -3.55 -14.87 -2.79
N TYR A 180 -3.99 -13.73 -3.27
CA TYR A 180 -3.09 -12.69 -3.78
C TYR A 180 -2.14 -12.17 -2.70
N PHE A 181 -2.65 -11.87 -1.50
CA PHE A 181 -1.81 -11.47 -0.38
C PHE A 181 -0.83 -12.58 0.05
N GLU A 182 -1.27 -13.84 0.02
CA GLU A 182 -0.41 -15.01 0.24
C GLU A 182 0.75 -15.05 -0.78
N ILE A 183 0.47 -14.84 -2.07
CA ILE A 183 1.51 -14.74 -3.12
C ILE A 183 2.55 -13.67 -2.78
N LEU A 184 2.12 -12.48 -2.34
CA LEU A 184 3.03 -11.40 -1.96
C LEU A 184 3.85 -11.75 -0.71
N CYS A 185 3.24 -12.42 0.28
CA CYS A 185 3.94 -12.89 1.47
C CYS A 185 4.99 -13.97 1.16
N ASP A 186 4.64 -14.95 0.35
CA ASP A 186 5.52 -16.08 0.00
C ASP A 186 6.72 -15.62 -0.83
N ASN A 187 6.51 -14.64 -1.70
CA ASN A 187 7.55 -14.06 -2.54
C ASN A 187 8.27 -12.86 -1.91
N ALA A 188 7.91 -12.42 -0.69
CA ALA A 188 8.49 -11.23 -0.06
C ALA A 188 10.02 -11.25 0.01
N PHE A 189 10.61 -12.43 0.17
CA PHE A 189 12.07 -12.68 0.23
C PHE A 189 12.55 -13.67 -0.84
N GLY A 190 11.74 -13.83 -1.90
CA GLY A 190 12.04 -14.67 -3.05
C GLY A 190 12.74 -13.91 -4.18
N ASN A 191 12.41 -14.27 -5.43
CA ASN A 191 12.94 -13.60 -6.61
C ASN A 191 11.87 -12.78 -7.34
N PHE A 192 12.19 -11.55 -7.71
CA PHE A 192 11.26 -10.63 -8.39
C PHE A 192 10.66 -11.22 -9.67
N ARG A 193 11.43 -11.99 -10.46
CA ARG A 193 10.91 -12.62 -11.67
C ARG A 193 9.78 -13.62 -11.36
N LYS A 194 9.96 -14.41 -10.30
CA LYS A 194 8.92 -15.35 -9.84
C LYS A 194 7.71 -14.60 -9.29
N LEU A 195 7.93 -13.57 -8.48
CA LEU A 195 6.85 -12.71 -7.98
C LEU A 195 6.05 -12.10 -9.13
N LEU A 196 6.72 -11.56 -10.16
CA LEU A 196 6.06 -10.97 -11.32
C LEU A 196 5.18 -11.98 -12.06
N GLU A 197 5.63 -13.22 -12.20
CA GLU A 197 4.86 -14.30 -12.81
C GLU A 197 3.64 -14.69 -11.98
N ASP A 198 3.81 -14.87 -10.66
CA ASP A 198 2.72 -15.24 -9.77
C ASP A 198 1.64 -14.14 -9.70
N VAL A 199 2.06 -12.88 -9.69
CA VAL A 199 1.16 -11.72 -9.78
C VAL A 199 0.42 -11.71 -11.11
N THR A 200 1.13 -11.92 -12.23
CA THR A 200 0.54 -11.94 -13.58
C THR A 200 -0.53 -13.03 -13.72
N LEU A 201 -0.28 -14.20 -13.16
CA LEU A 201 -1.19 -15.35 -13.24
C LEU A 201 -2.24 -15.37 -12.13
N SER A 202 -2.22 -14.43 -11.19
CA SER A 202 -3.22 -14.34 -10.14
C SER A 202 -4.59 -13.94 -10.70
N VAL A 203 -5.64 -14.64 -10.29
CA VAL A 203 -7.03 -14.29 -10.65
C VAL A 203 -7.39 -12.89 -10.16
N ALA A 204 -6.91 -12.48 -9.00
CA ALA A 204 -7.18 -11.14 -8.46
C ALA A 204 -6.63 -10.04 -9.39
N MET A 205 -5.36 -10.15 -9.81
CA MET A 205 -4.74 -9.22 -10.76
C MET A 205 -5.42 -9.30 -12.13
N GLY A 206 -5.65 -10.52 -12.63
CA GLY A 206 -6.31 -10.73 -13.92
C GLY A 206 -7.72 -10.15 -13.98
N SER A 207 -8.46 -10.24 -12.87
CA SER A 207 -9.80 -9.69 -12.72
C SER A 207 -9.80 -8.16 -12.60
N PHE A 208 -8.77 -7.59 -11.99
CA PHE A 208 -8.63 -6.14 -11.80
C PHE A 208 -8.13 -5.42 -13.06
N LEU A 209 -7.18 -6.02 -13.79
CA LEU A 209 -6.56 -5.43 -14.99
C LEU A 209 -6.89 -6.14 -16.30
N ASN A 210 -8.00 -6.89 -16.34
CA ASN A 210 -8.63 -7.46 -17.53
C ASN A 210 -7.81 -8.51 -18.29
N THR A 211 -6.81 -9.17 -17.68
CA THR A 211 -6.21 -10.36 -18.31
C THR A 211 -7.10 -11.59 -18.16
N LEU A 212 -7.93 -11.63 -17.13
CA LEU A 212 -8.93 -12.68 -16.96
C LEU A 212 -9.95 -12.60 -18.09
N ARG A 213 -10.02 -13.68 -18.90
CA ARG A 213 -10.90 -13.78 -20.07
C ARG A 213 -10.55 -12.82 -21.21
N ASN A 214 -9.33 -12.27 -21.24
CA ASN A 214 -8.85 -11.53 -22.38
C ASN A 214 -8.67 -12.46 -23.58
N GLU A 215 -9.25 -12.11 -24.72
CA GLU A 215 -9.28 -12.95 -25.91
C GLU A 215 -8.47 -12.31 -27.04
N LYS A 216 -7.96 -13.19 -27.92
CA LYS A 216 -7.28 -12.79 -29.15
C LYS A 216 -8.13 -11.87 -30.01
N GLU A 217 -7.50 -11.23 -30.96
CA GLU A 217 -8.14 -10.43 -32.03
C GLU A 217 -9.20 -11.24 -32.79
N ASP A 218 -10.28 -10.59 -33.18
CA ASP A 218 -11.32 -11.14 -34.06
C ASP A 218 -11.61 -10.15 -35.19
N PRO A 219 -11.11 -10.41 -36.41
CA PRO A 219 -11.33 -9.52 -37.55
C PRO A 219 -12.81 -9.38 -37.96
N ALA A 220 -13.66 -10.37 -37.64
CA ALA A 220 -15.07 -10.31 -38.01
C ALA A 220 -15.86 -9.30 -37.15
N THR A 221 -15.46 -9.13 -35.90
CA THR A 221 -16.10 -8.18 -34.96
C THR A 221 -15.29 -6.93 -34.72
N GLY A 222 -14.04 -6.89 -35.20
CA GLY A 222 -13.10 -5.80 -34.91
C GLY A 222 -12.47 -5.83 -33.50
N ARG A 223 -12.75 -6.90 -32.72
CA ARG A 223 -12.20 -7.04 -31.36
C ARG A 223 -10.68 -7.07 -31.40
N GLN A 224 -10.06 -6.34 -30.45
CA GLN A 224 -8.64 -6.39 -30.16
C GLN A 224 -8.43 -6.90 -28.72
N PRO A 225 -7.25 -7.48 -28.42
CA PRO A 225 -6.88 -7.80 -27.05
C PRO A 225 -6.94 -6.57 -26.13
N ASP A 226 -7.41 -6.75 -24.90
CA ASP A 226 -7.39 -5.68 -23.89
C ASP A 226 -5.94 -5.32 -23.53
N GLU A 227 -5.61 -4.04 -23.56
CA GLU A 227 -4.25 -3.50 -23.35
C GLU A 227 -3.95 -3.13 -21.90
N ASN A 228 -4.94 -3.16 -21.01
CA ASN A 228 -4.81 -2.59 -19.66
C ASN A 228 -3.63 -3.21 -18.90
N TYR A 229 -3.60 -4.52 -18.73
CA TYR A 229 -2.48 -5.18 -18.04
C TYR A 229 -1.14 -4.99 -18.75
N ALA A 230 -1.11 -5.04 -20.09
CA ALA A 230 0.12 -4.86 -20.85
C ALA A 230 0.73 -3.46 -20.60
N ARG A 231 -0.11 -2.45 -20.50
CA ARG A 231 0.31 -1.08 -20.15
C ARG A 231 0.83 -1.03 -18.72
N GLU A 232 0.06 -1.55 -17.76
CA GLU A 232 0.38 -1.41 -16.34
C GLU A 232 1.59 -2.27 -15.92
N VAL A 233 1.81 -3.44 -16.53
CA VAL A 233 2.99 -4.24 -16.23
C VAL A 233 4.27 -3.53 -16.66
N MET A 234 4.25 -2.75 -17.75
CA MET A 234 5.38 -1.90 -18.15
C MET A 234 5.44 -0.63 -17.31
N GLN A 235 4.34 0.08 -17.18
CA GLN A 235 4.29 1.42 -16.60
C GLN A 235 4.45 1.43 -15.08
N LEU A 236 3.72 0.55 -14.36
CA LEU A 236 3.63 0.59 -12.90
C LEU A 236 4.41 -0.51 -12.21
N PHE A 237 4.62 -1.68 -12.86
CA PHE A 237 5.18 -2.84 -12.17
C PHE A 237 6.62 -3.16 -12.57
N THR A 238 7.15 -2.58 -13.67
CA THR A 238 8.51 -2.90 -14.12
C THR A 238 9.33 -1.72 -14.59
N LEU A 239 8.91 -1.00 -15.64
CA LEU A 239 9.78 -0.05 -16.35
C LEU A 239 9.59 1.39 -15.90
N GLY A 240 8.36 1.80 -15.63
CA GLY A 240 7.98 3.20 -15.58
C GLY A 240 7.92 3.83 -16.99
N VAL A 241 7.51 5.09 -17.06
CA VAL A 241 7.35 5.81 -18.33
C VAL A 241 8.66 6.33 -18.91
N SER A 242 9.67 6.61 -18.08
CA SER A 242 10.94 7.20 -18.49
C SER A 242 12.11 6.27 -18.27
N GLN A 243 13.07 6.25 -19.19
CA GLN A 243 14.33 5.53 -19.01
C GLN A 243 15.11 6.13 -17.83
N LEU A 244 15.68 5.26 -17.01
CA LEU A 244 16.39 5.63 -15.79
C LEU A 244 17.89 5.27 -15.86
N ASN A 245 18.68 6.12 -15.23
CA ASN A 245 20.01 5.77 -14.77
C ASN A 245 19.90 4.82 -13.56
N ILE A 246 20.99 4.13 -13.22
CA ILE A 246 21.00 3.19 -12.07
C ILE A 246 20.65 3.86 -10.73
N ASP A 247 20.83 5.17 -10.63
CA ASP A 247 20.50 5.99 -9.45
C ASP A 247 19.05 6.50 -9.41
N GLY A 248 18.21 6.06 -10.37
CA GLY A 248 16.81 6.44 -10.46
C GLY A 248 16.56 7.82 -11.08
N THR A 249 17.59 8.52 -11.54
CA THR A 249 17.43 9.77 -12.29
C THR A 249 17.03 9.47 -13.75
N PRO A 250 16.18 10.32 -14.39
CA PRO A 250 15.80 10.12 -15.78
C PRO A 250 17.00 10.23 -16.72
N LYS A 251 17.02 9.40 -17.77
CA LYS A 251 17.88 9.65 -18.95
C LYS A 251 17.22 10.68 -19.82
N LEU A 252 18.01 11.63 -20.31
CA LEU A 252 17.53 12.77 -21.10
C LEU A 252 18.01 12.67 -22.54
N ASP A 253 17.20 13.18 -23.47
CA ASP A 253 17.59 13.43 -24.85
C ASP A 253 18.49 14.68 -24.97
N SER A 254 18.91 15.02 -26.17
CA SER A 254 19.72 16.21 -26.44
C SER A 254 19.01 17.54 -26.14
N GLY A 255 17.69 17.53 -26.05
CA GLY A 255 16.85 18.67 -25.67
C GLY A 255 16.56 18.78 -24.17
N GLY A 256 17.04 17.82 -23.36
CA GLY A 256 16.81 17.78 -21.91
C GLY A 256 15.48 17.15 -21.50
N ASN A 257 14.77 16.45 -22.41
CA ASN A 257 13.52 15.77 -22.11
C ASN A 257 13.79 14.31 -21.70
N PRO A 258 13.02 13.73 -20.76
CA PRO A 258 13.11 12.31 -20.43
C PRO A 258 12.85 11.42 -21.65
N LEU A 259 13.67 10.38 -21.82
CA LEU A 259 13.47 9.36 -22.85
C LEU A 259 12.39 8.38 -22.43
N ASP A 260 11.46 8.06 -23.33
CA ASP A 260 10.40 7.09 -23.09
C ASP A 260 10.97 5.66 -23.00
N THR A 261 10.38 4.81 -22.15
CA THR A 261 10.76 3.40 -22.00
C THR A 261 10.13 2.49 -23.04
N TYR A 262 8.91 2.78 -23.47
CA TYR A 262 8.14 1.98 -24.40
C TYR A 262 7.20 2.87 -25.24
N THR A 263 6.69 2.31 -26.31
CA THR A 263 5.76 2.97 -27.24
C THR A 263 4.36 2.34 -27.15
N GLN A 264 3.35 2.99 -27.75
CA GLN A 264 2.01 2.40 -27.88
C GLN A 264 2.04 1.07 -28.65
N SER A 265 2.93 0.92 -29.63
CA SER A 265 3.11 -0.34 -30.37
C SER A 265 3.58 -1.48 -29.45
N ASP A 266 4.47 -1.19 -28.48
CA ASP A 266 4.90 -2.18 -27.50
C ASP A 266 3.71 -2.65 -26.64
N VAL A 267 2.83 -1.73 -26.22
CA VAL A 267 1.61 -2.06 -25.45
C VAL A 267 0.70 -2.97 -26.24
N THR A 268 0.36 -2.61 -27.48
CA THR A 268 -0.56 -3.39 -28.34
C THR A 268 -0.02 -4.80 -28.62
N ASN A 269 1.28 -4.92 -28.86
CA ASN A 269 1.89 -6.23 -29.10
C ASN A 269 2.03 -7.07 -27.84
N LEU A 270 2.37 -6.45 -26.70
CA LEU A 270 2.45 -7.15 -25.43
C LEU A 270 1.06 -7.63 -24.95
N ALA A 271 -0.01 -6.90 -25.24
CA ALA A 271 -1.38 -7.31 -24.91
C ALA A 271 -1.75 -8.68 -25.50
N ARG A 272 -1.26 -9.01 -26.69
CA ARG A 272 -1.46 -10.33 -27.32
C ARG A 272 -0.88 -11.48 -26.50
N VAL A 273 0.20 -11.24 -25.73
CA VAL A 273 0.82 -12.24 -24.85
C VAL A 273 -0.14 -12.68 -23.76
N PHE A 274 -0.93 -11.74 -23.22
CA PHE A 274 -1.80 -11.96 -22.05
C PHE A 274 -3.22 -12.43 -22.43
N THR A 275 -3.42 -12.89 -23.67
CA THR A 275 -4.68 -13.49 -24.10
C THR A 275 -4.77 -14.97 -23.78
N GLY A 276 -5.99 -15.48 -23.54
CA GLY A 276 -6.27 -16.91 -23.37
C GLY A 276 -6.15 -17.42 -21.94
N TYR A 277 -6.17 -16.56 -20.94
CA TYR A 277 -6.15 -16.96 -19.53
C TYR A 277 -7.52 -16.80 -18.87
N ASP A 278 -7.94 -17.78 -18.08
CA ASP A 278 -9.21 -17.79 -17.34
C ASP A 278 -9.06 -18.57 -16.03
N THR A 279 -10.06 -18.50 -15.14
CA THR A 279 -10.09 -19.28 -13.91
C THR A 279 -10.13 -20.78 -14.20
N ASP A 280 -9.43 -21.58 -13.38
CA ASP A 280 -9.49 -23.05 -13.49
C ASP A 280 -10.62 -23.63 -12.66
N GLN A 281 -11.86 -23.35 -13.07
CA GLN A 281 -13.07 -23.82 -12.38
C GLN A 281 -13.35 -25.32 -12.56
N ASN A 282 -12.60 -26.01 -13.43
CA ASN A 282 -12.84 -27.41 -13.76
C ASN A 282 -11.78 -28.36 -13.20
N ALA A 283 -10.79 -27.86 -12.44
CA ALA A 283 -9.70 -28.66 -11.91
C ALA A 283 -10.09 -29.52 -10.71
N GLY A 284 -11.05 -30.40 -10.88
CA GLY A 284 -11.48 -31.36 -9.85
C GLY A 284 -12.36 -30.77 -8.74
N PHE A 285 -12.81 -29.53 -8.87
CA PHE A 285 -13.70 -28.91 -7.90
C PHE A 285 -15.16 -29.26 -8.19
N THR A 286 -15.87 -29.69 -7.15
CA THR A 286 -17.33 -29.88 -7.21
C THR A 286 -18.01 -28.53 -7.34
N LYS A 287 -19.05 -28.47 -8.17
CA LYS A 287 -19.95 -27.32 -8.26
C LYS A 287 -21.10 -27.54 -7.31
N SER A 288 -21.42 -26.53 -6.52
CA SER A 288 -22.56 -26.57 -5.59
C SER A 288 -23.70 -25.71 -6.10
N PRO A 289 -24.96 -26.16 -5.96
CA PRO A 289 -26.10 -25.32 -6.25
C PRO A 289 -26.16 -24.15 -5.27
N VAL A 290 -26.64 -23.03 -5.75
CA VAL A 290 -26.85 -21.83 -4.93
C VAL A 290 -28.34 -21.66 -4.67
N PRO A 291 -28.86 -22.11 -3.52
CA PRO A 291 -30.28 -21.93 -3.22
C PRO A 291 -30.61 -20.43 -3.01
N PRO A 292 -31.78 -19.96 -3.43
CA PRO A 292 -32.83 -20.67 -4.19
C PRO A 292 -32.64 -20.61 -5.72
N PHE A 293 -31.45 -20.33 -6.20
CA PHE A 293 -31.17 -20.10 -7.62
C PHE A 293 -30.86 -21.40 -8.36
N PHE A 294 -31.13 -21.42 -9.68
CA PHE A 294 -30.95 -22.60 -10.55
C PHE A 294 -29.53 -22.69 -11.17
N PHE A 295 -28.53 -21.98 -10.63
CA PHE A 295 -27.17 -22.06 -11.11
C PHE A 295 -26.24 -22.68 -10.06
N THR A 296 -25.08 -23.13 -10.51
CA THR A 296 -24.06 -23.72 -9.67
C THR A 296 -22.78 -22.90 -9.78
N ILE A 297 -22.04 -22.80 -8.68
CA ILE A 297 -20.70 -22.20 -8.64
C ILE A 297 -19.66 -23.22 -8.19
N PRO A 298 -18.38 -23.08 -8.57
CA PRO A 298 -17.31 -23.91 -8.05
C PRO A 298 -17.23 -23.76 -6.53
N ASN A 299 -16.79 -24.81 -5.82
CA ASN A 299 -16.44 -24.63 -4.42
C ASN A 299 -15.22 -23.69 -4.29
N VAL A 300 -15.01 -23.10 -3.11
CA VAL A 300 -14.00 -22.08 -2.86
C VAL A 300 -12.57 -22.51 -3.22
N GLY A 301 -12.29 -23.82 -3.26
CA GLY A 301 -10.95 -24.37 -3.50
C GLY A 301 -10.33 -23.89 -4.82
N TYR A 302 -11.13 -23.60 -5.86
CA TYR A 302 -10.61 -23.12 -7.14
C TYR A 302 -9.86 -21.78 -7.03
N THR A 303 -10.17 -20.98 -6.02
CA THR A 303 -9.53 -19.68 -5.79
C THR A 303 -8.06 -19.78 -5.39
N ARG A 304 -7.57 -20.98 -5.05
CA ARG A 304 -6.14 -21.23 -4.79
C ARG A 304 -5.30 -21.33 -6.06
N ASN A 305 -5.94 -21.60 -7.20
CA ASN A 305 -5.25 -21.83 -8.45
C ASN A 305 -4.89 -20.53 -9.16
N PRO A 306 -3.74 -20.49 -9.86
CA PRO A 306 -3.49 -19.45 -10.84
C PRO A 306 -4.47 -19.56 -12.01
N MET A 307 -4.55 -18.51 -12.82
CA MET A 307 -5.27 -18.57 -14.11
C MET A 307 -4.70 -19.68 -14.98
N LYS A 308 -5.59 -20.37 -15.68
CA LYS A 308 -5.29 -21.45 -16.61
C LYS A 308 -5.30 -20.96 -18.04
N PHE A 309 -4.42 -21.50 -18.84
CA PHE A 309 -4.31 -21.18 -20.26
C PHE A 309 -5.29 -21.99 -21.11
N PHE A 310 -5.97 -21.32 -22.04
CA PHE A 310 -6.90 -21.85 -23.02
C PHE A 310 -6.46 -21.43 -24.43
N SER A 311 -5.82 -22.33 -25.15
CA SER A 311 -5.12 -22.08 -26.43
C SER A 311 -6.03 -21.47 -27.51
N TYR A 312 -7.31 -21.85 -27.56
CA TYR A 312 -8.25 -21.36 -28.56
C TYR A 312 -8.58 -19.85 -28.44
N ARG A 313 -8.30 -19.25 -27.26
CA ARG A 313 -8.49 -17.81 -26.99
C ARG A 313 -7.20 -17.01 -27.17
N HIS A 314 -6.05 -17.68 -27.40
CA HIS A 314 -4.74 -17.00 -27.46
C HIS A 314 -4.42 -16.48 -28.86
N SER A 315 -3.81 -15.29 -28.93
CA SER A 315 -3.32 -14.71 -30.18
C SER A 315 -2.11 -15.45 -30.70
N LEU A 316 -2.20 -15.91 -31.94
CA LEU A 316 -1.13 -16.60 -32.66
C LEU A 316 -0.33 -15.65 -33.59
N LEU A 317 -0.64 -14.35 -33.60
CA LEU A 317 0.09 -13.37 -34.38
C LEU A 317 1.52 -13.16 -33.82
N GLU A 318 2.41 -12.67 -34.66
CA GLU A 318 3.71 -12.17 -34.25
C GLU A 318 3.55 -11.05 -33.21
N LYS A 319 4.43 -11.01 -32.18
CA LYS A 319 4.42 -10.01 -31.14
C LYS A 319 5.79 -9.33 -31.04
N LYS A 320 5.84 -8.02 -31.28
CA LYS A 320 7.08 -7.21 -31.25
C LYS A 320 6.99 -6.15 -30.17
N PHE A 321 7.81 -6.21 -29.14
CA PHE A 321 7.85 -5.25 -28.04
C PHE A 321 9.25 -5.16 -27.44
N LEU A 322 9.66 -3.97 -27.04
CA LEU A 322 10.94 -3.70 -26.36
C LEU A 322 12.16 -4.33 -27.08
N GLY A 323 12.15 -4.33 -28.40
CA GLY A 323 13.23 -4.89 -29.22
C GLY A 323 13.23 -6.42 -29.35
N VAL A 324 12.28 -7.13 -28.76
CA VAL A 324 12.12 -8.59 -28.85
C VAL A 324 11.00 -8.95 -29.80
N THR A 325 11.18 -10.04 -30.56
CA THR A 325 10.14 -10.60 -31.43
C THR A 325 9.81 -12.03 -30.98
N ILE A 326 8.54 -12.27 -30.67
CA ILE A 326 7.97 -13.59 -30.48
C ILE A 326 7.36 -14.04 -31.81
N PRO A 327 7.81 -15.16 -32.39
CA PRO A 327 7.31 -15.65 -33.68
C PRO A 327 5.80 -15.94 -33.66
N PRO A 328 5.12 -15.90 -34.81
CA PRO A 328 3.75 -16.34 -34.90
C PRO A 328 3.62 -17.82 -34.53
N ASN A 329 2.43 -18.21 -34.05
CA ASN A 329 2.11 -19.57 -33.56
C ASN A 329 2.87 -20.01 -32.30
N THR A 330 3.54 -19.08 -31.59
CA THR A 330 4.07 -19.36 -30.25
C THR A 330 2.91 -19.46 -29.26
N ASP A 331 2.90 -20.50 -28.42
CA ASP A 331 1.85 -20.70 -27.43
C ASP A 331 1.88 -19.66 -26.29
N GLY A 332 0.80 -19.60 -25.50
CA GLY A 332 0.67 -18.59 -24.42
C GLY A 332 1.72 -18.73 -23.33
N PRO A 333 1.96 -19.91 -22.74
CA PRO A 333 3.01 -20.10 -21.72
C PRO A 333 4.41 -19.72 -22.19
N ALA A 334 4.78 -20.11 -23.41
CA ALA A 334 6.08 -19.72 -23.99
C ALA A 334 6.14 -18.22 -24.27
N SER A 335 5.07 -17.64 -24.82
CA SER A 335 4.96 -16.19 -25.03
C SER A 335 5.08 -15.42 -23.71
N MET A 336 4.38 -15.86 -22.65
CA MET A 336 4.43 -15.29 -21.30
C MET A 336 5.84 -15.33 -20.73
N LYS A 337 6.52 -16.48 -20.82
CA LYS A 337 7.89 -16.62 -20.33
C LYS A 337 8.83 -15.61 -21.00
N ILE A 338 8.79 -15.50 -22.31
CA ILE A 338 9.64 -14.56 -23.06
C ILE A 338 9.33 -13.12 -22.65
N ALA A 339 8.04 -12.77 -22.52
CA ALA A 339 7.62 -11.43 -22.16
C ALA A 339 8.08 -11.04 -20.74
N LEU A 340 7.83 -11.89 -19.76
CA LEU A 340 8.23 -11.61 -18.38
C LEU A 340 9.75 -11.63 -18.20
N ASP A 341 10.50 -12.46 -18.94
CA ASP A 341 11.95 -12.45 -18.95
C ASP A 341 12.49 -11.14 -19.57
N THR A 342 11.88 -10.66 -20.65
CA THR A 342 12.22 -9.38 -21.29
C THR A 342 12.02 -8.22 -20.34
N LEU A 343 10.84 -8.15 -19.70
CA LEU A 343 10.52 -7.11 -18.72
C LEU A 343 11.50 -7.18 -17.53
N PHE A 344 11.69 -8.35 -16.94
CA PHE A 344 12.57 -8.53 -15.78
C PHE A 344 14.01 -8.12 -16.05
N ASN A 345 14.54 -8.44 -17.25
CA ASN A 345 15.91 -8.12 -17.63
C ASN A 345 16.11 -6.66 -18.08
N HIS A 346 15.05 -5.90 -18.22
CA HIS A 346 15.17 -4.49 -18.62
C HIS A 346 15.94 -3.68 -17.56
N PRO A 347 16.87 -2.79 -17.96
CA PRO A 347 17.73 -2.06 -17.01
C PRO A 347 16.97 -1.15 -16.05
N ASN A 348 15.78 -0.71 -16.42
CA ASN A 348 14.96 0.17 -15.57
C ASN A 348 14.39 -0.50 -14.32
N VAL A 349 14.20 -1.83 -14.32
CA VAL A 349 13.50 -2.52 -13.22
C VAL A 349 14.22 -2.32 -11.88
N GLY A 350 15.54 -2.46 -11.86
CA GLY A 350 16.34 -2.25 -10.65
C GLY A 350 16.11 -0.89 -10.01
N PRO A 351 16.42 0.23 -10.66
CA PRO A 351 16.23 1.56 -10.09
C PRO A 351 14.75 1.91 -9.84
N PHE A 352 13.83 1.50 -10.71
CA PHE A 352 12.40 1.77 -10.57
C PHE A 352 11.81 1.10 -9.32
N PHE A 353 12.03 -0.20 -9.15
CA PHE A 353 11.56 -0.96 -8.00
C PHE A 353 12.22 -0.49 -6.70
N SER A 354 13.55 -0.33 -6.73
CA SER A 354 14.33 0.08 -5.55
C SER A 354 13.87 1.40 -4.99
N ARG A 355 13.71 2.43 -5.84
CA ARG A 355 13.22 3.74 -5.43
C ARG A 355 11.86 3.65 -4.73
N GLN A 356 10.93 2.93 -5.30
CA GLN A 356 9.58 2.83 -4.75
C GLN A 356 9.53 2.02 -3.45
N MET A 357 10.35 0.97 -3.30
CA MET A 357 10.42 0.22 -2.04
C MET A 357 11.10 1.03 -0.93
N ILE A 358 12.13 1.82 -1.23
CA ILE A 358 12.71 2.77 -0.27
C ILE A 358 11.66 3.77 0.19
N GLN A 359 10.86 4.32 -0.73
CA GLN A 359 9.80 5.27 -0.41
C GLN A 359 8.74 4.66 0.53
N ARG A 360 8.35 3.41 0.31
CA ARG A 360 7.33 2.73 1.13
C ARG A 360 7.83 2.33 2.52
N LEU A 361 9.14 2.09 2.67
CA LEU A 361 9.69 1.56 3.92
C LEU A 361 10.46 2.59 4.75
N VAL A 362 11.21 3.51 4.11
CA VAL A 362 12.22 4.33 4.80
C VAL A 362 12.00 5.83 4.65
N THR A 363 12.02 6.37 3.43
CA THR A 363 11.94 7.83 3.19
C THR A 363 11.19 8.15 1.90
N GLY A 364 10.32 9.16 1.94
CA GLY A 364 9.58 9.62 0.75
C GLY A 364 10.48 10.25 -0.32
N ASN A 365 11.69 10.70 0.04
CA ASN A 365 12.65 11.35 -0.86
C ASN A 365 14.03 10.68 -0.81
N PRO A 366 14.18 9.48 -1.39
CA PRO A 366 15.46 8.78 -1.39
C PRO A 366 16.52 9.51 -2.22
N SER A 367 17.75 9.58 -1.72
CA SER A 367 18.88 10.14 -2.46
C SER A 367 19.20 9.27 -3.69
N PRO A 368 19.71 9.85 -4.80
CA PRO A 368 20.17 9.07 -5.95
C PRO A 368 21.23 8.03 -5.59
N SER A 369 22.12 8.34 -4.64
CA SER A 369 23.14 7.40 -4.16
C SER A 369 22.53 6.20 -3.44
N TYR A 370 21.50 6.39 -2.64
CA TYR A 370 20.77 5.32 -1.97
C TYR A 370 20.06 4.41 -3.00
N VAL A 371 19.32 5.01 -3.95
CA VAL A 371 18.69 4.24 -5.04
C VAL A 371 19.71 3.43 -5.81
N LYS A 372 20.87 4.02 -6.15
CA LYS A 372 21.96 3.32 -6.86
C LYS A 372 22.47 2.11 -6.11
N ARG A 373 22.73 2.21 -4.81
CA ARG A 373 23.24 1.08 -4.01
C ARG A 373 22.23 -0.07 -4.00
N VAL A 374 20.95 0.22 -3.74
CA VAL A 374 19.89 -0.80 -3.71
C VAL A 374 19.64 -1.40 -5.11
N ALA A 375 19.61 -0.58 -6.16
CA ALA A 375 19.43 -1.04 -7.54
C ALA A 375 20.61 -1.91 -8.02
N THR A 376 21.83 -1.64 -7.54
CA THR A 376 22.99 -2.49 -7.81
C THR A 376 22.79 -3.89 -7.22
N ILE A 377 22.29 -3.98 -5.98
CA ILE A 377 21.95 -5.26 -5.32
C ILE A 377 20.78 -5.96 -6.04
N PHE A 378 19.79 -5.20 -6.53
CA PHE A 378 18.73 -5.80 -7.35
C PHE A 378 19.28 -6.43 -8.63
N ASN A 379 20.23 -5.78 -9.27
CA ASN A 379 20.85 -6.27 -10.50
C ASN A 379 21.78 -7.48 -10.28
N ASP A 380 22.46 -7.51 -9.15
CA ASP A 380 23.31 -8.61 -8.70
C ASP A 380 23.47 -8.55 -7.17
N ASN A 381 23.02 -9.60 -6.49
CA ASN A 381 23.10 -9.71 -5.03
C ASN A 381 24.53 -10.01 -4.50
N GLY A 382 25.55 -9.95 -5.34
CA GLY A 382 26.94 -10.32 -5.05
C GLY A 382 27.26 -11.80 -5.31
N SER A 383 26.29 -12.59 -5.79
CA SER A 383 26.43 -14.00 -6.15
C SER A 383 25.92 -14.30 -7.57
N GLY A 384 25.79 -13.28 -8.41
CA GLY A 384 25.30 -13.40 -9.78
C GLY A 384 23.78 -13.56 -9.90
N VAL A 385 23.01 -13.29 -8.86
CA VAL A 385 21.54 -13.43 -8.87
C VAL A 385 20.88 -12.07 -8.97
N ARG A 386 20.14 -11.84 -10.06
CA ARG A 386 19.27 -10.67 -10.26
C ARG A 386 17.93 -10.87 -9.57
N GLY A 387 17.41 -9.81 -8.97
CA GLY A 387 16.06 -9.78 -8.38
C GLY A 387 15.89 -10.57 -7.08
N ASP A 388 16.97 -10.81 -6.34
CA ASP A 388 16.94 -11.39 -4.99
C ASP A 388 16.31 -10.37 -4.01
N LEU A 389 15.03 -10.55 -3.73
CA LEU A 389 14.27 -9.62 -2.87
C LEU A 389 14.75 -9.64 -1.42
N LYS A 390 15.27 -10.77 -0.92
CA LYS A 390 15.86 -10.80 0.42
C LYS A 390 17.06 -9.86 0.50
N ALA A 391 17.97 -9.92 -0.46
CA ALA A 391 19.12 -9.05 -0.53
C ALA A 391 18.72 -7.58 -0.72
N VAL A 392 17.71 -7.31 -1.58
CA VAL A 392 17.19 -5.96 -1.83
C VAL A 392 16.60 -5.34 -0.57
N PHE A 393 15.72 -6.03 0.16
CA PHE A 393 15.11 -5.49 1.38
C PHE A 393 16.13 -5.33 2.52
N LYS A 394 17.13 -6.22 2.60
CA LYS A 394 18.28 -6.01 3.50
C LYS A 394 19.03 -4.74 3.14
N ALA A 395 19.36 -4.53 1.88
CA ALA A 395 20.04 -3.33 1.41
C ALA A 395 19.23 -2.06 1.72
N ILE A 396 17.91 -2.09 1.54
CA ILE A 396 17.04 -0.96 1.89
C ILE A 396 17.12 -0.65 3.40
N LEU A 397 16.93 -1.64 4.25
CA LEU A 397 16.76 -1.42 5.69
C LEU A 397 18.08 -1.18 6.43
N LEU A 398 19.20 -1.62 5.86
CA LEU A 398 20.53 -1.52 6.50
C LEU A 398 21.42 -0.43 5.90
N ASP A 399 20.97 0.27 4.86
CA ASP A 399 21.72 1.32 4.19
C ASP A 399 22.05 2.48 5.16
N ASP A 400 23.20 3.13 4.93
CA ASP A 400 23.62 4.27 5.73
C ASP A 400 22.62 5.43 5.69
N ASP A 401 21.98 5.68 4.54
CA ASP A 401 20.93 6.70 4.44
C ASP A 401 19.71 6.36 5.33
N ALA A 402 19.42 5.09 5.55
CA ALA A 402 18.36 4.64 6.45
C ALA A 402 18.77 4.69 7.93
N ARG A 403 20.07 4.60 8.25
CA ARG A 403 20.57 4.38 9.62
C ARG A 403 21.31 5.57 10.23
N SER A 404 21.98 6.39 9.42
CA SER A 404 22.88 7.44 9.95
C SER A 404 22.14 8.59 10.65
N ALA A 405 22.82 9.21 11.59
CA ALA A 405 22.35 10.44 12.23
C ALA A 405 22.31 11.62 11.25
N THR A 406 23.21 11.63 10.25
CA THR A 406 23.26 12.67 9.21
C THR A 406 22.00 12.68 8.37
N SER A 407 21.51 11.51 7.94
CA SER A 407 20.26 11.40 7.20
C SER A 407 19.06 11.87 8.02
N LEU A 408 19.04 11.55 9.33
CA LEU A 408 18.02 12.03 10.24
C LEU A 408 17.98 13.54 10.41
N ALA A 409 19.12 14.20 10.32
CA ALA A 409 19.21 15.65 10.43
C ALA A 409 18.79 16.37 9.14
N SER A 410 18.70 15.65 8.00
CA SER A 410 18.28 16.23 6.73
C SER A 410 16.81 16.63 6.76
N PRO A 411 16.45 17.86 6.35
CA PRO A 411 15.05 18.31 6.32
C PRO A 411 14.20 17.60 5.25
N THR A 412 14.84 16.95 4.27
CA THR A 412 14.17 16.25 3.17
C THR A 412 14.17 14.73 3.33
N HIS A 413 14.74 14.21 4.45
CA HIS A 413 14.73 12.78 4.74
C HIS A 413 13.60 12.41 5.69
N GLY A 414 12.96 11.27 5.45
CA GLY A 414 11.85 10.75 6.25
C GLY A 414 10.61 10.53 5.41
N LYS A 415 9.54 10.11 6.06
CA LYS A 415 8.24 9.92 5.42
C LYS A 415 7.11 10.13 6.43
N LEU A 416 5.98 10.58 5.95
CA LEU A 416 4.76 10.54 6.74
C LEU A 416 4.30 9.07 6.85
N ARG A 417 4.13 8.59 8.08
CA ARG A 417 3.66 7.23 8.30
C ARG A 417 2.18 7.14 7.93
N GLU A 418 1.86 6.19 7.06
CA GLU A 418 0.53 6.03 6.49
C GLU A 418 -0.53 5.67 7.54
N PRO A 419 -1.79 6.11 7.37
CA PRO A 419 -2.87 5.82 8.32
C PRO A 419 -3.02 4.34 8.65
N MET A 420 -3.03 3.45 7.64
CA MET A 420 -3.15 2.01 7.86
C MET A 420 -1.95 1.42 8.62
N VAL A 421 -0.75 1.96 8.41
CA VAL A 421 0.46 1.53 9.12
C VAL A 421 0.45 2.05 10.57
N ARG A 422 -0.02 3.29 10.79
CA ARG A 422 -0.18 3.86 12.15
C ARG A 422 -1.26 3.12 12.95
N PHE A 423 -2.38 2.79 12.33
CA PHE A 423 -3.43 1.99 12.96
C PHE A 423 -2.91 0.59 13.35
N THR A 424 -2.21 -0.09 12.43
CA THR A 424 -1.60 -1.39 12.72
C THR A 424 -0.57 -1.29 13.85
N GLN A 425 0.25 -0.23 13.88
CA GLN A 425 1.21 0.03 14.95
C GLN A 425 0.49 0.13 16.30
N TRP A 426 -0.52 0.99 16.43
CA TRP A 426 -1.32 1.12 17.64
C TRP A 426 -1.93 -0.22 18.05
N ALA A 427 -2.56 -0.92 17.10
CA ALA A 427 -3.23 -2.19 17.36
C ALA A 427 -2.27 -3.26 17.90
N ARG A 428 -1.04 -3.32 17.39
CA ARG A 428 -0.03 -4.28 17.87
C ARG A 428 0.59 -3.84 19.19
N THR A 429 0.94 -2.57 19.34
CA THR A 429 1.52 -2.04 20.58
C THR A 429 0.61 -2.31 21.78
N PHE A 430 -0.69 -2.07 21.63
CA PHE A 430 -1.67 -2.31 22.67
C PHE A 430 -2.38 -3.67 22.56
N LYS A 431 -1.73 -4.64 21.89
CA LYS A 431 -2.15 -6.06 21.82
C LYS A 431 -3.62 -6.24 21.48
N LEU A 432 -4.11 -5.46 20.49
CA LEU A 432 -5.51 -5.48 20.08
C LEU A 432 -5.98 -6.92 19.86
N ASN A 433 -7.09 -7.30 20.47
CA ASN A 433 -7.61 -8.65 20.40
C ASN A 433 -9.13 -8.65 20.20
N SER A 434 -9.60 -9.57 19.34
CA SER A 434 -11.03 -9.83 19.17
C SER A 434 -11.47 -10.87 20.19
N LYS A 435 -12.37 -10.48 21.11
CA LYS A 435 -12.89 -11.35 22.17
C LYS A 435 -13.58 -12.61 21.62
N ARG A 436 -14.19 -12.49 20.45
CA ARG A 436 -14.92 -13.57 19.78
C ARG A 436 -14.19 -14.11 18.55
N GLY A 437 -12.98 -13.62 18.27
CA GLY A 437 -12.20 -14.02 17.08
C GLY A 437 -12.81 -13.57 15.77
N THR A 438 -13.75 -12.63 15.77
CA THR A 438 -14.49 -12.22 14.57
C THR A 438 -13.64 -11.37 13.63
N TRP A 439 -12.79 -10.51 14.19
CA TRP A 439 -11.97 -9.54 13.43
C TRP A 439 -12.78 -8.72 12.42
N LYS A 440 -14.06 -8.48 12.68
CA LYS A 440 -14.97 -7.72 11.82
C LYS A 440 -14.64 -6.23 11.80
N ILE A 441 -13.42 -5.89 11.46
CA ILE A 441 -13.01 -4.53 11.13
C ILE A 441 -13.53 -4.26 9.72
N LYS A 442 -14.64 -3.54 9.62
CA LYS A 442 -15.19 -3.07 8.34
C LYS A 442 -14.24 -2.07 7.72
N PRO A 443 -14.29 -1.85 6.38
CA PRO A 443 -13.49 -0.78 5.78
C PRO A 443 -13.78 0.51 6.54
N PRO A 444 -12.75 1.14 7.09
CA PRO A 444 -12.93 2.38 7.84
C PRO A 444 -13.18 3.58 6.90
N ASP A 445 -13.89 3.36 5.79
CA ASP A 445 -14.10 4.35 4.73
C ASP A 445 -15.51 4.95 4.73
N TYR A 446 -16.37 4.58 5.69
CA TYR A 446 -17.75 5.06 5.76
C TYR A 446 -17.92 6.14 6.82
N GLY A 447 -18.25 7.35 6.38
CA GLY A 447 -18.69 8.45 7.25
C GLY A 447 -17.55 9.37 7.71
N ALA A 448 -17.83 10.17 8.76
CA ALA A 448 -16.94 11.20 9.26
C ALA A 448 -15.75 10.66 10.11
N THR A 449 -15.65 9.34 10.29
CA THR A 449 -14.63 8.69 11.11
C THR A 449 -13.95 7.61 10.26
N THR A 450 -13.10 8.02 9.33
CA THR A 450 -12.44 7.07 8.40
C THR A 450 -10.93 7.13 8.54
N LEU A 451 -10.30 6.00 8.26
CA LEU A 451 -8.83 5.90 8.21
C LEU A 451 -8.26 6.54 6.93
N SER A 452 -9.11 6.77 5.93
CA SER A 452 -8.77 7.27 4.59
C SER A 452 -7.79 6.40 3.81
N GLN A 453 -7.54 5.19 4.28
CA GLN A 453 -6.67 4.21 3.62
C GLN A 453 -6.97 2.80 4.16
N THR A 454 -7.31 1.88 3.26
CA THR A 454 -7.55 0.48 3.59
C THR A 454 -6.83 -0.42 2.59
N PRO A 455 -6.08 -1.44 3.01
CA PRO A 455 -5.43 -2.36 2.07
C PRO A 455 -6.42 -2.97 1.07
N PHE A 456 -6.04 -3.09 -0.19
CA PHE A 456 -6.87 -3.59 -1.30
C PHE A 456 -8.09 -2.74 -1.66
N ARG A 457 -8.14 -1.46 -1.21
CA ARG A 457 -9.18 -0.49 -1.58
C ARG A 457 -8.60 0.82 -2.10
N ALA A 458 -7.46 0.74 -2.80
CA ALA A 458 -6.87 1.90 -3.45
C ALA A 458 -7.84 2.49 -4.49
N PRO A 459 -7.97 3.83 -4.59
CA PRO A 459 -8.95 4.47 -5.47
C PRO A 459 -8.69 4.22 -6.95
N SER A 460 -7.48 3.84 -7.33
CA SER A 460 -7.08 3.51 -8.70
C SER A 460 -5.85 2.62 -8.71
N VAL A 461 -5.43 2.17 -9.92
CA VAL A 461 -4.18 1.44 -10.14
C VAL A 461 -2.92 2.24 -9.74
N PHE A 462 -3.04 3.55 -9.60
CA PHE A 462 -1.97 4.43 -9.10
C PHE A 462 -1.81 4.42 -7.58
N ASN A 463 -2.48 3.53 -6.87
CA ASN A 463 -2.51 3.45 -5.42
C ASN A 463 -3.20 4.67 -4.75
N PHE A 464 -2.98 4.87 -3.47
CA PHE A 464 -3.45 6.03 -2.71
C PHE A 464 -2.64 7.29 -2.99
N PHE A 465 -1.39 7.15 -3.43
CA PHE A 465 -0.48 8.25 -3.72
C PHE A 465 0.55 7.85 -4.79
N ARG A 466 1.01 8.84 -5.55
CA ARG A 466 2.00 8.64 -6.62
C ARG A 466 3.43 8.80 -6.08
N PRO A 467 4.39 7.95 -6.50
CA PRO A 467 5.79 8.02 -6.03
C PRO A 467 6.49 9.35 -6.27
N GLY A 468 6.08 10.09 -7.30
CA GLY A 468 6.63 11.39 -7.65
C GLY A 468 5.89 12.59 -7.06
N TYR A 469 4.93 12.39 -6.15
CA TYR A 469 4.16 13.49 -5.60
C TYR A 469 5.02 14.44 -4.76
N VAL A 470 4.90 15.74 -5.04
CA VAL A 470 5.50 16.84 -4.29
C VAL A 470 4.38 17.74 -3.80
N PRO A 471 4.21 17.94 -2.47
CA PRO A 471 3.15 18.78 -1.94
C PRO A 471 3.30 20.22 -2.43
N PRO A 472 2.29 20.79 -3.14
CA PRO A 472 2.38 22.14 -3.67
C PRO A 472 2.38 23.20 -2.55
N ASN A 473 3.02 24.34 -2.79
CA ASN A 473 3.10 25.47 -1.87
C ASN A 473 3.73 25.16 -0.50
N THR A 474 4.66 24.21 -0.47
CA THR A 474 5.39 23.79 0.72
C THR A 474 6.90 23.92 0.55
N GLN A 475 7.65 23.76 1.63
CA GLN A 475 9.12 23.67 1.55
C GLN A 475 9.57 22.48 0.70
N PHE A 476 8.79 21.36 0.67
CA PHE A 476 9.07 20.23 -0.23
C PHE A 476 9.06 20.66 -1.71
N ALA A 477 8.15 21.56 -2.10
CA ALA A 477 8.13 22.08 -3.48
C ALA A 477 9.37 22.93 -3.80
N ASN A 478 9.81 23.78 -2.85
CA ASN A 478 11.02 24.59 -3.00
C ASN A 478 12.26 23.72 -3.13
N ASP A 479 12.34 22.65 -2.34
CA ASP A 479 13.47 21.70 -2.32
C ASP A 479 13.35 20.62 -3.42
N LYS A 480 12.26 20.61 -4.20
CA LYS A 480 11.94 19.58 -5.19
C LYS A 480 11.96 18.16 -4.58
N ALA A 481 11.60 18.04 -3.31
CA ALA A 481 11.61 16.80 -2.56
C ALA A 481 10.26 16.07 -2.67
N THR A 482 10.29 14.79 -2.99
CA THR A 482 9.08 13.96 -3.05
C THR A 482 8.60 13.59 -1.65
N ALA A 483 7.29 13.65 -1.45
CA ALA A 483 6.62 13.24 -0.22
C ALA A 483 5.28 12.55 -0.56
N PRO A 484 5.33 11.30 -1.07
CA PRO A 484 4.18 10.61 -1.66
C PRO A 484 2.96 10.56 -0.75
N GLU A 485 3.14 10.20 0.51
CA GLU A 485 2.08 10.00 1.48
C GLU A 485 1.29 11.29 1.81
N PHE A 486 1.87 12.46 1.53
CA PHE A 486 1.14 13.73 1.69
C PHE A 486 0.01 13.90 0.68
N GLN A 487 -0.06 13.10 -0.39
CA GLN A 487 -1.16 13.16 -1.36
C GLN A 487 -2.50 12.74 -0.74
N ILE A 488 -2.49 11.91 0.31
CA ILE A 488 -3.70 11.53 1.05
C ILE A 488 -4.01 12.48 2.22
N VAL A 489 -3.20 13.51 2.45
CA VAL A 489 -3.38 14.46 3.54
C VAL A 489 -4.11 15.69 3.03
N ASN A 490 -5.34 15.86 3.48
CA ASN A 490 -6.17 17.03 3.24
C ASN A 490 -7.03 17.30 4.49
N GLU A 491 -7.75 18.40 4.50
CA GLU A 491 -8.59 18.83 5.65
C GLU A 491 -9.55 17.73 6.13
N SER A 492 -10.20 17.05 5.18
CA SER A 492 -11.14 15.97 5.49
C SER A 492 -10.44 14.75 6.07
N THR A 493 -9.37 14.27 5.42
CA THR A 493 -8.70 13.04 5.83
C THR A 493 -7.99 13.17 7.19
N VAL A 494 -7.44 14.34 7.51
CA VAL A 494 -6.84 14.63 8.82
C VAL A 494 -7.90 14.60 9.91
N SER A 495 -9.02 15.31 9.70
CA SER A 495 -10.13 15.33 10.65
C SER A 495 -10.73 13.94 10.86
N GLN A 496 -10.95 13.20 9.78
CA GLN A 496 -11.46 11.83 9.80
C GLN A 496 -10.53 10.87 10.56
N TYR A 497 -9.23 10.94 10.30
CA TYR A 497 -8.24 10.12 11.02
C TYR A 497 -8.24 10.42 12.53
N ILE A 498 -8.27 11.69 12.92
CA ILE A 498 -8.33 12.09 14.34
C ILE A 498 -9.61 11.54 14.98
N ASN A 499 -10.77 11.75 14.35
CA ASN A 499 -12.05 11.27 14.85
C ASN A 499 -12.07 9.73 14.95
N PHE A 500 -11.51 9.03 13.96
CA PHE A 500 -11.38 7.57 13.99
C PHE A 500 -10.57 7.14 15.22
N MET A 501 -9.36 7.68 15.39
CA MET A 501 -8.51 7.30 16.52
C MET A 501 -9.16 7.67 17.86
N GLN A 502 -9.81 8.83 17.98
CA GLN A 502 -10.56 9.18 19.19
C GLN A 502 -11.69 8.19 19.51
N SER A 503 -12.33 7.64 18.49
CA SER A 503 -13.40 6.66 18.68
C SER A 503 -12.91 5.28 19.12
N VAL A 504 -11.72 4.87 18.65
CA VAL A 504 -11.21 3.50 18.89
C VAL A 504 -10.28 3.40 20.12
N LEU A 505 -9.58 4.49 20.48
CA LEU A 505 -8.65 4.50 21.61
C LEU A 505 -9.29 4.09 22.93
N PRO A 506 -10.48 4.60 23.34
CA PRO A 506 -11.01 4.30 24.66
C PRO A 506 -11.51 2.85 24.81
N ASN A 507 -12.18 2.33 23.78
CA ASN A 507 -12.96 1.09 23.90
C ASN A 507 -12.63 0.04 22.83
N GLY A 508 -11.78 0.37 21.87
CA GLY A 508 -11.55 -0.47 20.69
C GLY A 508 -12.62 -0.30 19.62
N LEU A 509 -12.80 -1.32 18.81
CA LEU A 509 -13.70 -1.29 17.67
C LEU A 509 -15.05 -1.92 18.00
N TYR A 510 -16.11 -1.17 17.70
CA TYR A 510 -17.47 -1.64 17.82
C TYR A 510 -17.81 -2.56 16.65
N VAL A 511 -18.39 -3.72 16.95
CA VAL A 511 -18.81 -4.71 15.96
C VAL A 511 -20.32 -4.88 16.03
N SER A 512 -21.00 -4.59 14.92
CA SER A 512 -22.41 -4.93 14.76
C SER A 512 -22.54 -6.40 14.42
N ALA A 513 -23.40 -7.10 15.15
CA ALA A 513 -23.68 -8.51 14.96
C ALA A 513 -22.40 -9.36 14.85
N PRO A 514 -21.58 -9.41 15.92
CA PRO A 514 -20.40 -10.26 15.93
C PRO A 514 -20.78 -11.72 15.78
N ASP A 515 -19.92 -12.52 15.13
CA ASP A 515 -20.16 -13.94 14.92
C ASP A 515 -20.24 -14.71 16.25
N LEU A 516 -21.01 -15.78 16.27
CA LEU A 516 -20.96 -16.75 17.34
C LEU A 516 -19.63 -17.51 17.31
N ILE A 517 -19.00 -17.72 18.46
CA ILE A 517 -17.73 -18.43 18.55
C ILE A 517 -17.85 -19.85 17.99
N GLU A 518 -18.94 -20.52 18.31
CA GLU A 518 -19.21 -21.92 17.92
C GLU A 518 -19.75 -22.05 16.49
N GLN A 519 -20.31 -20.98 15.96
CA GLN A 519 -20.88 -20.91 14.63
C GLN A 519 -20.51 -19.60 13.95
N PRO A 520 -19.30 -19.48 13.40
CA PRO A 520 -18.77 -18.21 12.89
C PRO A 520 -19.61 -17.55 11.79
N MET A 521 -20.46 -18.34 11.13
CA MET A 521 -21.39 -17.86 10.09
C MET A 521 -22.69 -17.29 10.64
N MET A 522 -22.97 -17.49 11.95
CA MET A 522 -24.17 -16.98 12.59
C MET A 522 -23.78 -15.81 13.51
N SER A 523 -24.47 -14.70 13.31
CA SER A 523 -24.26 -13.52 14.13
C SER A 523 -25.08 -13.55 15.40
N THR A 524 -24.55 -12.97 16.47
CA THR A 524 -25.33 -12.68 17.68
C THR A 524 -26.30 -11.53 17.41
N SER A 525 -27.35 -11.45 18.21
CA SER A 525 -28.27 -10.30 18.19
C SER A 525 -27.73 -9.08 18.95
N THR A 526 -26.60 -9.23 19.66
CA THR A 526 -26.04 -8.17 20.51
C THR A 526 -24.79 -7.58 19.88
N ASP A 527 -24.86 -6.31 19.57
CA ASP A 527 -23.72 -5.49 19.16
C ASP A 527 -22.81 -5.18 20.34
N GLY A 528 -21.57 -4.81 20.08
CA GLY A 528 -20.65 -4.40 21.14
C GLY A 528 -19.20 -4.24 20.73
N PHE A 529 -18.38 -3.78 21.68
CA PHE A 529 -16.93 -3.71 21.49
C PHE A 529 -16.30 -5.11 21.58
N ASP A 530 -16.01 -5.68 20.42
CA ASP A 530 -15.40 -7.02 20.30
C ASP A 530 -13.88 -6.94 20.20
N ILE A 531 -13.36 -5.96 19.46
CA ILE A 531 -11.94 -5.83 19.15
C ILE A 531 -11.37 -4.73 20.04
N VAL A 532 -10.68 -5.12 21.11
CA VAL A 532 -10.33 -4.23 22.22
C VAL A 532 -8.81 -4.20 22.46
N PRO A 533 -8.24 -3.03 22.80
CA PRO A 533 -6.85 -2.91 23.23
C PRO A 533 -6.66 -3.42 24.67
N ASP A 534 -5.44 -3.80 25.00
CA ASP A 534 -4.98 -4.08 26.35
C ASP A 534 -4.07 -2.94 26.84
N TYR A 535 -4.59 -2.13 27.75
CA TYR A 535 -3.86 -1.02 28.39
C TYR A 535 -3.41 -1.36 29.83
N THR A 536 -3.36 -2.64 30.20
CA THR A 536 -3.04 -3.04 31.57
C THR A 536 -1.68 -2.51 32.05
N ALA A 537 -0.68 -2.53 31.17
CA ALA A 537 0.66 -2.05 31.49
C ALA A 537 0.69 -0.53 31.70
N GLU A 538 0.02 0.24 30.83
CA GLU A 538 -0.04 1.71 30.88
C GLU A 538 -0.87 2.18 32.07
N LEU A 539 -1.97 1.50 32.37
CA LEU A 539 -2.81 1.82 33.53
C LEU A 539 -2.07 1.61 34.85
N ALA A 540 -1.13 0.68 34.92
CA ALA A 540 -0.28 0.50 36.10
C ALA A 540 0.67 1.69 36.33
N LEU A 541 0.95 2.49 35.32
CA LEU A 541 1.84 3.66 35.36
C LEU A 541 1.09 4.99 35.52
N VAL A 542 -0.23 4.98 35.62
CA VAL A 542 -1.04 6.23 35.63
C VAL A 542 -0.71 7.17 36.80
N THR A 543 -0.18 6.64 37.90
CA THR A 543 0.25 7.42 39.08
C THR A 543 1.66 8.01 38.93
N ASP A 544 2.41 7.60 37.92
CA ASP A 544 3.71 8.15 37.56
C ASP A 544 3.70 8.65 36.09
N PRO A 545 3.30 9.93 35.88
CA PRO A 545 3.21 10.49 34.53
C PRO A 545 4.53 10.44 33.74
N THR A 546 5.67 10.49 34.43
CA THR A 546 6.99 10.41 33.79
C THR A 546 7.24 9.01 33.26
N ALA A 547 7.01 7.98 34.08
CA ALA A 547 7.13 6.58 33.66
C ALA A 547 6.16 6.26 32.52
N LEU A 548 4.91 6.75 32.60
CA LEU A 548 3.92 6.58 31.54
C LEU A 548 4.36 7.22 30.23
N VAL A 549 4.86 8.46 30.26
CA VAL A 549 5.37 9.12 29.05
C VAL A 549 6.58 8.37 28.47
N LEU A 550 7.49 7.90 29.33
CA LEU A 550 8.66 7.13 28.91
C LEU A 550 8.26 5.79 28.29
N SER A 551 7.25 5.11 28.80
CA SER A 551 6.75 3.85 28.23
C SER A 551 6.15 4.02 26.83
N LEU A 552 5.60 5.21 26.55
CA LEU A 552 4.99 5.55 25.26
C LEU A 552 5.98 6.18 24.27
N ILE A 553 7.17 6.55 24.70
CA ILE A 553 8.14 7.29 23.87
C ILE A 553 8.60 6.48 22.66
N HIS A 554 8.72 5.17 22.80
CA HIS A 554 9.07 4.26 21.69
C HIS A 554 7.99 4.22 20.61
N ILE A 555 6.75 4.54 20.97
CA ILE A 555 5.61 4.60 20.05
C ILE A 555 5.56 5.94 19.33
N SER A 556 5.88 7.05 20.04
CA SER A 556 5.67 8.41 19.55
C SER A 556 6.92 9.08 19.00
N GLU A 557 8.11 8.73 19.50
CA GLU A 557 9.35 9.42 19.16
C GLU A 557 9.77 9.32 17.69
N PRO A 558 9.72 8.17 17.03
CA PRO A 558 10.04 8.10 15.61
C PRO A 558 9.10 8.95 14.75
N THR A 559 7.92 9.27 15.26
CA THR A 559 6.88 10.00 14.52
C THR A 559 6.92 11.52 14.78
N ARG A 560 7.46 11.99 15.91
CA ARG A 560 7.44 13.42 16.26
C ARG A 560 8.24 14.33 15.32
N ARG A 561 9.31 13.84 14.69
CA ARG A 561 10.07 14.60 13.67
C ARG A 561 9.55 14.42 12.25
N TYR A 562 8.66 13.45 12.03
CA TYR A 562 8.15 13.10 10.70
C TYR A 562 6.66 13.44 10.50
N ALA A 563 6.02 14.00 11.52
CA ALA A 563 4.60 14.37 11.50
C ALA A 563 4.36 15.89 11.35
N ILE A 564 5.39 16.67 10.94
CA ILE A 564 5.25 18.10 10.65
C ILE A 564 5.64 18.35 9.21
#